data_b3325d2543ff13f013b7e72c9ab1fe04
#
_entry.id   b3325d2543ff13f013b7e72c9ab1fe04
#
_cell.length_a   1.000
_cell.length_b   1.000
_cell.length_c   1.000
_cell.angle_alpha   90.00
_cell.angle_beta   90.00
_cell.angle_gamma   90.00
#
_symmetry.space_group_name_H-M   'P 1'
#
loop_
_entity.id
_entity.type
_entity.pdbx_description
1 polymer ?
#
loop_
_entity_poly.entity_id
_entity_poly.type
_entity_poly.pdbx_seq_one_letter_code
_entity_poly.pdbx_strand_id
1 'polypeptide(L)'
;MPEVLDPIPIANDVANDVANDPVLSTCELPLHKTFFPLGYPLTLETNSPDVILAGEESWGAMERMFDQAPVRVCLGVAEGESEALAPLAVIRAREHLMSIVAGSGNFMQCDFERGFAFGWVTPRTAANRALLRYQFLAPGGAGLAQQRAFAPVHGALVMRQGTGVMFCGDSSAGKSTLAYACARSGWTYVSDDGAFLVRDRADRYAVGDPHSIRFRPDAGELFPELAVHVPTVRPNGRMALEVCTRHLGIFTAPGCAVDHVVFLDREHRGTASVQSYPEDRALDCWAQYTCLGTGDVQTAQRRCRRLLLQASLWKMRYSRLDDAVSLLERLIDQTTSSPGGHGR
;
A
#
# COMPACT_ATOMS: atom_id res chain seq x y z
N MET A 1 17.70 -14.97 44.20
CA MET A 1 17.43 -13.51 44.20
C MET A 1 17.95 -12.99 42.86
N PRO A 2 17.14 -12.41 41.96
CA PRO A 2 17.66 -11.78 40.76
C PRO A 2 18.43 -10.52 41.16
N GLU A 3 19.65 -10.37 40.65
CA GLU A 3 20.45 -9.16 40.77
C GLU A 3 19.66 -7.97 40.24
N VAL A 4 19.41 -7.01 41.11
CA VAL A 4 18.86 -5.71 40.68
C VAL A 4 20.01 -4.97 39.99
N LEU A 5 19.97 -4.88 38.68
CA LEU A 5 20.87 -4.03 37.92
C LEU A 5 20.66 -2.58 38.39
N ASP A 6 21.71 -1.95 38.86
CA ASP A 6 21.70 -0.52 39.18
C ASP A 6 21.25 0.28 37.98
N PRO A 7 20.40 1.31 38.13
CA PRO A 7 19.98 2.15 37.02
C PRO A 7 21.21 2.82 36.43
N ILE A 8 21.36 2.70 35.11
CA ILE A 8 22.39 3.41 34.33
C ILE A 8 22.21 4.91 34.64
N PRO A 9 23.21 5.60 35.15
CA PRO A 9 23.09 7.02 35.46
C PRO A 9 22.84 7.77 34.13
N ILE A 10 21.65 8.36 34.00
CA ILE A 10 21.36 9.31 32.92
C ILE A 10 22.15 10.56 33.29
N ALA A 11 23.29 10.76 32.64
CA ALA A 11 24.09 11.96 32.84
C ALA A 11 23.26 13.17 32.38
N ASN A 12 23.01 14.10 33.31
CA ASN A 12 22.25 15.33 33.06
C ASN A 12 22.94 16.32 32.09
N ASP A 13 24.14 16.01 31.62
CA ASP A 13 24.92 16.81 30.68
C ASP A 13 24.83 16.40 29.21
N VAL A 14 24.05 15.37 28.87
CA VAL A 14 23.91 14.87 27.49
C VAL A 14 23.23 15.89 26.55
N ALA A 15 22.57 16.90 27.08
CA ALA A 15 21.88 17.90 26.25
C ALA A 15 22.81 18.78 25.40
N ASN A 16 24.11 18.83 25.70
CA ASN A 16 25.08 19.67 25.00
C ASN A 16 26.23 18.91 24.31
N ASP A 17 26.31 17.61 24.47
CA ASP A 17 27.36 16.81 23.82
C ASP A 17 26.83 16.13 22.56
N VAL A 18 26.70 16.92 21.50
CA VAL A 18 26.30 16.49 20.16
C VAL A 18 27.15 15.32 19.65
N ALA A 19 28.38 15.17 20.13
CA ALA A 19 29.31 14.10 19.76
C ALA A 19 28.89 12.72 20.31
N ASN A 20 28.01 12.67 21.30
CA ASN A 20 27.57 11.43 21.95
C ASN A 20 26.12 11.02 21.65
N ASP A 21 25.42 11.77 20.80
CA ASP A 21 24.09 11.34 20.32
C ASP A 21 24.26 10.46 19.07
N PRO A 22 24.15 9.12 19.19
CA PRO A 22 24.45 8.22 18.09
C PRO A 22 23.34 8.19 17.03
N VAL A 23 22.23 8.93 17.20
CA VAL A 23 21.03 8.74 16.37
C VAL A 23 20.71 9.96 15.51
N LEU A 24 20.76 11.17 16.00
CA LEU A 24 20.26 12.35 15.29
C LEU A 24 21.16 13.58 15.35
N SER A 25 21.93 13.78 16.40
CA SER A 25 22.69 15.03 16.63
C SER A 25 24.03 15.05 15.91
N THR A 26 24.54 13.89 15.47
CA THR A 26 25.81 13.78 14.75
C THR A 26 25.65 13.54 13.26
N CYS A 27 24.43 13.30 12.77
CA CYS A 27 24.17 13.10 11.36
C CYS A 27 23.35 14.24 10.77
N GLU A 28 24.00 14.99 9.91
CA GLU A 28 23.29 15.96 9.10
C GLU A 28 22.51 15.25 7.99
N LEU A 29 21.21 15.52 7.89
CA LEU A 29 20.32 15.07 6.82
C LEU A 29 19.93 16.25 5.93
N PRO A 30 20.90 16.78 5.12
CA PRO A 30 20.72 18.06 4.41
C PRO A 30 19.74 17.99 3.24
N LEU A 31 19.43 16.77 2.77
CA LEU A 31 18.51 16.56 1.66
C LEU A 31 17.12 16.29 2.21
N HIS A 32 16.14 17.04 1.74
CA HIS A 32 14.74 16.81 2.11
C HIS A 32 13.82 16.99 0.92
N LYS A 33 12.76 16.18 0.88
CA LYS A 33 11.69 16.30 -0.12
C LYS A 33 10.36 15.85 0.45
N THR A 34 9.30 16.56 0.05
CA THR A 34 7.93 16.15 0.36
C THR A 34 7.38 15.30 -0.76
N PHE A 35 6.82 14.16 -0.39
CA PHE A 35 6.10 13.21 -1.23
C PHE A 35 4.67 13.04 -0.74
N PHE A 36 3.85 12.35 -1.53
CA PHE A 36 2.43 12.18 -1.23
C PHE A 36 1.99 10.71 -1.38
N PRO A 37 2.57 9.74 -0.62
CA PRO A 37 2.09 8.37 -0.66
C PRO A 37 0.59 8.30 -0.38
N LEU A 38 -0.19 7.71 -1.30
CA LEU A 38 -1.65 7.70 -1.25
C LEU A 38 -2.30 9.09 -1.13
N GLY A 39 -1.63 10.13 -1.59
CA GLY A 39 -2.06 11.53 -1.48
C GLY A 39 -1.78 12.18 -0.12
N TYR A 40 -1.23 11.46 0.87
CA TYR A 40 -0.93 11.96 2.21
C TYR A 40 0.48 12.58 2.27
N PRO A 41 0.66 13.77 2.86
CA PRO A 41 1.97 14.43 2.89
C PRO A 41 2.98 13.67 3.77
N LEU A 42 4.18 13.47 3.23
CA LEU A 42 5.32 12.83 3.87
C LEU A 42 6.58 13.64 3.56
N THR A 43 7.32 14.05 4.59
CA THR A 43 8.66 14.64 4.42
C THR A 43 9.72 13.55 4.61
N LEU A 44 10.55 13.35 3.60
CA LEU A 44 11.71 12.46 3.63
C LEU A 44 12.97 13.31 3.79
N GLU A 45 13.76 13.01 4.81
CA GLU A 45 15.04 13.67 5.13
C GLU A 45 16.16 12.64 5.09
N THR A 46 17.28 12.99 4.46
CA THR A 46 18.39 12.07 4.25
C THR A 46 19.70 12.79 3.95
N ASN A 47 20.82 12.09 4.03
CA ASN A 47 22.12 12.51 3.56
C ASN A 47 22.52 11.91 2.20
N SER A 48 21.61 11.15 1.54
CA SER A 48 21.92 10.44 0.31
C SER A 48 20.95 10.75 -0.84
N PRO A 49 21.45 11.13 -2.02
CA PRO A 49 20.63 11.29 -3.22
C PRO A 49 19.89 10.00 -3.62
N ASP A 50 20.47 8.82 -3.40
CA ASP A 50 19.83 7.54 -3.73
C ASP A 50 18.52 7.32 -2.95
N VAL A 51 18.46 7.79 -1.71
CA VAL A 51 17.24 7.73 -0.88
C VAL A 51 16.15 8.65 -1.45
N ILE A 52 16.52 9.86 -1.90
CA ILE A 52 15.58 10.76 -2.58
C ILE A 52 15.08 10.14 -3.89
N LEU A 53 15.98 9.57 -4.70
CA LEU A 53 15.61 8.89 -5.95
C LEU A 53 14.69 7.68 -5.71
N ALA A 54 14.92 6.91 -4.65
CA ALA A 54 14.02 5.82 -4.27
C ALA A 54 12.62 6.34 -3.87
N GLY A 55 12.55 7.49 -3.20
CA GLY A 55 11.30 8.19 -2.92
C GLY A 55 10.58 8.65 -4.20
N GLU A 56 11.32 9.20 -5.16
CA GLU A 56 10.79 9.58 -6.48
C GLU A 56 10.21 8.39 -7.24
N GLU A 57 10.94 7.28 -7.30
CA GLU A 57 10.47 6.05 -7.94
C GLU A 57 9.22 5.47 -7.24
N SER A 58 9.05 5.72 -5.93
CA SER A 58 7.92 5.21 -5.16
C SER A 58 6.69 6.13 -5.23
N TRP A 59 6.88 7.44 -5.14
CA TRP A 59 5.81 8.39 -4.87
C TRP A 59 5.87 9.67 -5.70
N GLY A 60 6.89 9.83 -6.57
CA GLY A 60 7.11 11.07 -7.33
C GLY A 60 5.98 11.43 -8.29
N ALA A 61 5.17 10.44 -8.70
CA ALA A 61 4.00 10.67 -9.55
C ALA A 61 2.70 10.92 -8.76
N MET A 62 2.72 10.75 -7.43
CA MET A 62 1.54 10.93 -6.59
C MET A 62 1.36 12.39 -6.19
N GLU A 63 0.13 12.87 -6.23
CA GLU A 63 -0.24 14.25 -5.92
C GLU A 63 -0.86 14.37 -4.52
N ARG A 64 -0.80 15.56 -3.95
CA ARG A 64 -1.41 15.88 -2.66
C ARG A 64 -2.94 15.79 -2.75
N MET A 65 -3.54 15.00 -1.86
CA MET A 65 -5.00 14.89 -1.72
C MET A 65 -5.51 15.33 -0.34
N PHE A 66 -4.63 15.34 0.66
CA PHE A 66 -5.00 15.62 2.05
C PHE A 66 -4.24 16.83 2.59
N ASP A 67 -4.95 17.66 3.37
CA ASP A 67 -4.40 18.88 3.96
C ASP A 67 -4.06 18.69 5.45
N GLN A 68 -3.31 17.62 5.74
CA GLN A 68 -2.79 17.33 7.07
C GLN A 68 -1.31 17.71 7.18
N ALA A 69 -0.83 17.78 8.45
CA ALA A 69 0.59 17.88 8.72
C ALA A 69 1.32 16.63 8.18
N PRO A 70 2.50 16.80 7.56
CA PRO A 70 3.24 15.67 7.01
C PRO A 70 3.71 14.70 8.10
N VAL A 71 3.70 13.41 7.78
CA VAL A 71 4.52 12.44 8.52
C VAL A 71 5.98 12.63 8.12
N ARG A 72 6.90 12.28 9.01
CA ARG A 72 8.32 12.55 8.82
C ARG A 72 9.13 11.26 8.83
N VAL A 73 10.00 11.11 7.85
CA VAL A 73 10.94 9.98 7.74
C VAL A 73 12.35 10.51 7.63
N CYS A 74 13.18 10.20 8.62
CA CYS A 74 14.61 10.49 8.64
C CYS A 74 15.37 9.19 8.34
N LEU A 75 16.00 9.09 7.17
CA LEU A 75 16.73 7.91 6.76
C LEU A 75 18.16 8.27 6.35
N GLY A 76 19.10 8.01 7.25
CA GLY A 76 20.52 8.24 7.01
C GLY A 76 21.16 7.06 6.29
N VAL A 77 22.22 7.36 5.53
CA VAL A 77 23.12 6.38 4.95
C VAL A 77 24.44 6.46 5.71
N ALA A 78 24.87 5.34 6.28
CA ALA A 78 26.11 5.24 7.03
C ALA A 78 27.32 5.56 6.14
N GLU A 79 28.39 6.07 6.75
CA GLU A 79 29.68 6.20 6.08
C GLU A 79 30.39 4.84 6.02
N GLY A 80 31.23 4.64 5.00
CA GLY A 80 32.05 3.46 4.82
C GLY A 80 31.52 2.47 3.78
N GLU A 81 32.33 1.49 3.46
CA GLU A 81 32.02 0.46 2.48
C GLU A 81 31.29 -0.72 3.16
N SER A 82 30.21 -1.18 2.55
CA SER A 82 29.54 -2.42 2.92
C SER A 82 29.49 -3.34 1.73
N GLU A 83 30.18 -4.48 1.80
CA GLU A 83 30.24 -5.45 0.70
C GLU A 83 28.97 -6.30 0.57
N ALA A 84 28.27 -6.56 1.66
CA ALA A 84 27.11 -7.44 1.68
C ALA A 84 25.80 -6.69 1.39
N LEU A 85 24.97 -7.28 0.53
CA LEU A 85 23.57 -6.85 0.39
C LEU A 85 22.81 -7.14 1.70
N ALA A 86 21.90 -6.24 2.05
CA ALA A 86 21.00 -6.50 3.17
C ALA A 86 20.15 -7.77 2.94
N PRO A 87 19.99 -8.62 3.95
CA PRO A 87 19.04 -9.72 3.89
C PRO A 87 17.59 -9.19 3.84
N LEU A 88 16.63 -10.09 3.70
CA LEU A 88 15.21 -9.71 3.84
C LEU A 88 14.98 -9.09 5.22
N ALA A 89 14.28 -7.97 5.24
CA ALA A 89 13.97 -7.28 6.48
C ALA A 89 13.00 -8.10 7.34
N VAL A 90 13.30 -8.14 8.62
CA VAL A 90 12.39 -8.62 9.66
C VAL A 90 11.61 -7.42 10.19
N ILE A 91 10.30 -7.47 10.05
CA ILE A 91 9.40 -6.42 10.54
C ILE A 91 8.73 -6.94 11.81
N ARG A 92 8.79 -6.14 12.87
CA ARG A 92 8.11 -6.40 14.13
C ARG A 92 7.35 -5.15 14.54
N ALA A 93 6.09 -5.33 14.91
CA ALA A 93 5.26 -4.23 15.37
C ALA A 93 4.62 -4.57 16.71
N ARG A 94 4.55 -3.59 17.60
CA ARG A 94 3.83 -3.66 18.86
C ARG A 94 3.19 -2.30 19.13
N GLU A 95 1.87 -2.29 19.23
CA GLU A 95 1.10 -1.06 19.46
C GLU A 95 1.41 -0.01 18.38
N HIS A 96 1.94 1.15 18.75
CA HIS A 96 2.29 2.25 17.87
C HIS A 96 3.72 2.17 17.30
N LEU A 97 4.51 1.21 17.75
CA LEU A 97 5.92 1.07 17.33
C LEU A 97 6.09 -0.05 16.31
N MET A 98 6.91 0.20 15.30
CA MET A 98 7.33 -0.81 14.32
C MET A 98 8.83 -0.70 14.08
N SER A 99 9.51 -1.84 14.17
CA SER A 99 10.93 -1.97 13.84
C SER A 99 11.09 -2.75 12.54
N ILE A 100 11.96 -2.27 11.66
CA ILE A 100 12.37 -2.90 10.41
C ILE A 100 13.87 -3.12 10.51
N VAL A 101 14.34 -4.36 10.45
CA VAL A 101 15.75 -4.71 10.58
C VAL A 101 16.16 -5.65 9.45
N ALA A 102 17.20 -5.27 8.71
CA ALA A 102 17.77 -6.05 7.61
C ALA A 102 19.29 -6.21 7.79
N GLY A 103 19.68 -7.05 8.74
CA GLY A 103 21.08 -7.20 9.17
C GLY A 103 21.52 -6.08 10.13
N SER A 104 22.80 -6.09 10.49
CA SER A 104 23.35 -5.22 11.54
C SER A 104 23.44 -3.72 11.16
N GLY A 105 23.53 -3.42 9.87
CA GLY A 105 23.73 -2.04 9.39
C GLY A 105 22.48 -1.39 8.77
N ASN A 106 21.33 -2.06 8.78
CA ASN A 106 20.13 -1.58 8.12
C ASN A 106 18.93 -1.72 9.05
N PHE A 107 18.43 -0.61 9.54
CA PHE A 107 17.25 -0.61 10.41
C PHE A 107 16.43 0.66 10.23
N MET A 108 15.15 0.57 10.58
CA MET A 108 14.25 1.72 10.75
C MET A 108 13.30 1.46 11.90
N GLN A 109 13.10 2.48 12.72
CA GLN A 109 12.10 2.49 13.78
C GLN A 109 11.01 3.49 13.43
N CYS A 110 9.75 3.06 13.48
CA CYS A 110 8.59 3.90 13.20
C CYS A 110 7.76 4.07 14.47
N ASP A 111 7.30 5.29 14.71
CA ASP A 111 6.30 5.65 15.72
C ASP A 111 5.05 6.15 15.01
N PHE A 112 4.04 5.30 14.94
CA PHE A 112 2.78 5.59 14.25
C PHE A 112 1.94 6.65 14.96
N GLU A 113 2.07 6.75 16.28
CA GLU A 113 1.34 7.75 17.07
C GLU A 113 1.89 9.15 16.82
N ARG A 114 3.20 9.28 16.73
CA ARG A 114 3.85 10.57 16.43
C ARG A 114 3.94 10.86 14.93
N GLY A 115 3.76 9.86 14.07
CA GLY A 115 3.91 9.99 12.63
C GLY A 115 5.35 10.23 12.20
N PHE A 116 6.27 9.56 12.87
CA PHE A 116 7.71 9.72 12.70
C PHE A 116 8.40 8.38 12.50
N ALA A 117 9.41 8.35 11.62
CA ALA A 117 10.34 7.24 11.51
C ALA A 117 11.76 7.75 11.38
N PHE A 118 12.71 6.99 11.92
CA PHE A 118 14.13 7.20 11.70
C PHE A 118 14.84 5.88 11.47
N GLY A 119 15.96 5.93 10.78
CA GLY A 119 16.75 4.72 10.52
C GLY A 119 18.04 4.99 9.80
N TRP A 120 18.81 3.92 9.67
CA TRP A 120 20.07 3.89 8.95
C TRP A 120 20.10 2.73 7.98
N VAL A 121 20.73 2.95 6.84
CA VAL A 121 21.03 1.90 5.89
C VAL A 121 22.50 2.01 5.42
N THR A 122 23.05 0.89 4.98
CA THR A 122 24.39 0.90 4.38
C THR A 122 24.37 1.55 3.00
N PRO A 123 25.50 2.08 2.49
CA PRO A 123 25.58 2.64 1.15
C PRO A 123 25.14 1.65 0.06
N ARG A 124 25.45 0.36 0.23
CA ARG A 124 25.04 -0.70 -0.70
C ARG A 124 23.53 -0.91 -0.71
N THR A 125 22.86 -0.78 0.45
CA THR A 125 21.40 -0.85 0.55
C THR A 125 20.77 0.37 -0.09
N ALA A 126 21.33 1.56 0.13
CA ALA A 126 20.85 2.80 -0.49
C ALA A 126 20.96 2.74 -2.01
N ALA A 127 22.08 2.27 -2.56
CA ALA A 127 22.30 2.09 -4.00
C ALA A 127 21.35 1.04 -4.63
N ASN A 128 20.85 0.07 -3.85
CA ASN A 128 19.81 -0.85 -4.31
C ASN A 128 18.41 -0.26 -4.05
N ARG A 129 17.99 0.68 -4.91
CA ARG A 129 16.72 1.40 -4.76
C ARG A 129 15.50 0.49 -4.66
N ALA A 130 15.46 -0.63 -5.38
CA ALA A 130 14.36 -1.58 -5.27
C ALA A 130 14.25 -2.17 -3.85
N LEU A 131 15.38 -2.59 -3.26
CA LEU A 131 15.41 -3.09 -1.89
C LEU A 131 15.01 -1.99 -0.89
N LEU A 132 15.55 -0.79 -1.05
CA LEU A 132 15.25 0.36 -0.21
C LEU A 132 13.75 0.72 -0.24
N ARG A 133 13.16 0.79 -1.43
CA ARG A 133 11.74 1.07 -1.62
C ARG A 133 10.85 0.05 -0.93
N TYR A 134 11.10 -1.24 -1.17
CA TYR A 134 10.21 -2.31 -0.70
C TYR A 134 10.41 -2.68 0.76
N GLN A 135 11.62 -2.56 1.29
CA GLN A 135 11.90 -3.01 2.65
C GLN A 135 11.85 -1.89 3.69
N PHE A 136 12.08 -0.63 3.30
CA PHE A 136 12.14 0.50 4.22
C PHE A 136 11.12 1.58 3.91
N LEU A 137 11.12 2.14 2.68
CA LEU A 137 10.26 3.28 2.37
C LEU A 137 8.77 2.89 2.34
N ALA A 138 8.40 1.79 1.71
CA ALA A 138 7.00 1.38 1.65
C ALA A 138 6.44 1.02 3.05
N PRO A 139 7.03 0.12 3.85
CA PRO A 139 6.49 -0.18 5.17
C PRO A 139 6.67 0.97 6.18
N GLY A 140 7.80 1.69 6.15
CA GLY A 140 8.05 2.82 7.02
C GLY A 140 7.25 4.06 6.62
N GLY A 141 7.51 4.61 5.44
CA GLY A 141 6.92 5.87 5.00
C GLY A 141 5.43 5.77 4.67
N ALA A 142 5.05 4.91 3.70
CA ALA A 142 3.64 4.72 3.37
C ALA A 142 2.86 4.11 4.55
N GLY A 143 3.50 3.26 5.37
CA GLY A 143 2.92 2.72 6.60
C GLY A 143 2.53 3.81 7.60
N LEU A 144 3.36 4.84 7.80
CA LEU A 144 3.01 5.99 8.64
C LEU A 144 1.77 6.71 8.12
N ALA A 145 1.72 7.02 6.82
CA ALA A 145 0.56 7.66 6.19
C ALA A 145 -0.71 6.79 6.36
N GLN A 146 -0.60 5.48 6.15
CA GLN A 146 -1.71 4.54 6.32
C GLN A 146 -2.27 4.58 7.74
N GLN A 147 -1.41 4.59 8.76
CA GLN A 147 -1.85 4.63 10.16
C GLN A 147 -2.54 5.94 10.52
N ARG A 148 -2.22 7.03 9.84
CA ARG A 148 -2.83 8.34 10.08
C ARG A 148 -4.24 8.48 9.52
N ALA A 149 -4.48 8.02 8.29
CA ALA A 149 -5.68 8.40 7.55
C ALA A 149 -6.50 7.22 7.00
N PHE A 150 -5.97 6.00 6.96
CA PHE A 150 -6.56 4.95 6.13
C PHE A 150 -6.88 3.67 6.89
N ALA A 151 -7.84 2.92 6.33
CA ALA A 151 -8.11 1.53 6.66
C ALA A 151 -7.79 0.66 5.44
N PRO A 152 -6.69 -0.12 5.46
CA PRO A 152 -6.28 -0.91 4.31
C PRO A 152 -7.25 -2.08 4.06
N VAL A 153 -7.49 -2.35 2.78
CA VAL A 153 -8.20 -3.53 2.28
C VAL A 153 -7.34 -4.14 1.16
N HIS A 154 -7.04 -5.44 1.26
CA HIS A 154 -6.35 -6.13 0.18
C HIS A 154 -7.32 -6.41 -0.96
N GLY A 155 -7.37 -5.50 -1.92
CA GLY A 155 -8.27 -5.54 -3.06
C GLY A 155 -7.77 -4.66 -4.19
N ALA A 156 -8.25 -4.96 -5.40
CA ALA A 156 -8.08 -4.08 -6.55
C ALA A 156 -9.28 -3.16 -6.67
N LEU A 157 -9.08 -1.95 -7.15
CA LEU A 157 -10.12 -0.93 -7.27
C LEU A 157 -10.12 -0.35 -8.68
N VAL A 158 -11.29 -0.35 -9.28
CA VAL A 158 -11.57 0.22 -10.62
C VAL A 158 -12.86 1.02 -10.58
N MET A 159 -13.07 1.90 -11.57
CA MET A 159 -14.27 2.72 -11.65
C MET A 159 -14.80 2.73 -13.09
N ARG A 160 -16.12 2.67 -13.25
CA ARG A 160 -16.81 2.86 -14.52
C ARG A 160 -17.93 3.88 -14.35
N GLN A 161 -17.93 4.94 -15.16
CA GLN A 161 -18.98 5.97 -15.15
C GLN A 161 -19.29 6.54 -13.75
N GLY A 162 -18.27 6.72 -12.92
CA GLY A 162 -18.39 7.22 -11.55
C GLY A 162 -18.71 6.15 -10.50
N THR A 163 -19.03 4.90 -10.89
CA THR A 163 -19.33 3.78 -9.99
C THR A 163 -18.05 3.01 -9.68
N GLY A 164 -17.67 2.95 -8.41
CA GLY A 164 -16.46 2.25 -7.96
C GLY A 164 -16.72 0.78 -7.63
N VAL A 165 -15.83 -0.09 -8.12
CA VAL A 165 -15.88 -1.54 -7.93
C VAL A 165 -14.58 -2.03 -7.29
N MET A 166 -14.69 -2.64 -6.12
CA MET A 166 -13.57 -3.24 -5.40
C MET A 166 -13.57 -4.75 -5.58
N PHE A 167 -12.49 -5.31 -6.12
CA PHE A 167 -12.30 -6.76 -6.23
C PHE A 167 -11.59 -7.29 -5.00
N CYS A 168 -12.23 -8.20 -4.27
CA CYS A 168 -11.70 -8.94 -3.13
C CYS A 168 -11.52 -10.42 -3.46
N GLY A 169 -10.73 -11.12 -2.67
CA GLY A 169 -10.50 -12.58 -2.81
C GLY A 169 -9.08 -12.95 -2.43
N ASP A 170 -8.81 -14.24 -2.38
CA ASP A 170 -7.52 -14.81 -1.99
C ASP A 170 -6.37 -14.36 -2.91
N SER A 171 -5.15 -14.59 -2.46
CA SER A 171 -3.98 -14.45 -3.33
C SER A 171 -4.18 -15.35 -4.55
N SER A 172 -3.99 -14.77 -5.74
CA SER A 172 -4.19 -15.49 -7.01
C SER A 172 -5.64 -15.62 -7.50
N ALA A 173 -6.63 -15.03 -6.82
CA ALA A 173 -8.01 -14.98 -7.31
C ALA A 173 -8.19 -14.20 -8.62
N GLY A 174 -7.13 -13.50 -9.10
CA GLY A 174 -7.17 -12.77 -10.36
C GLY A 174 -7.49 -11.28 -10.22
N LYS A 175 -7.42 -10.69 -9.02
CA LYS A 175 -7.74 -9.28 -8.78
C LYS A 175 -7.02 -8.32 -9.73
N SER A 176 -5.68 -8.32 -9.75
CA SER A 176 -4.87 -7.44 -10.63
C SER A 176 -5.17 -7.70 -12.11
N THR A 177 -5.31 -8.98 -12.49
CA THR A 177 -5.60 -9.38 -13.87
C THR A 177 -6.97 -8.86 -14.32
N LEU A 178 -7.99 -8.98 -13.48
CA LEU A 178 -9.33 -8.50 -13.81
C LEU A 178 -9.40 -6.97 -13.79
N ALA A 179 -8.73 -6.30 -12.83
CA ALA A 179 -8.67 -4.84 -12.79
C ALA A 179 -8.03 -4.29 -14.07
N TYR A 180 -6.96 -4.91 -14.55
CA TYR A 180 -6.35 -4.52 -15.81
C TYR A 180 -7.23 -4.84 -17.03
N ALA A 181 -7.92 -5.98 -17.05
CA ALA A 181 -8.86 -6.29 -18.12
C ALA A 181 -10.00 -5.25 -18.20
N CYS A 182 -10.54 -4.82 -17.05
CA CYS A 182 -11.50 -3.72 -17.00
C CYS A 182 -10.89 -2.41 -17.53
N ALA A 183 -9.67 -2.07 -17.10
CA ALA A 183 -9.00 -0.85 -17.57
C ALA A 183 -8.77 -0.85 -19.08
N ARG A 184 -8.38 -1.99 -19.68
CA ARG A 184 -8.29 -2.16 -21.15
C ARG A 184 -9.64 -1.98 -21.86
N SER A 185 -10.74 -2.26 -21.17
CA SER A 185 -12.11 -2.06 -21.68
C SER A 185 -12.64 -0.64 -21.43
N GLY A 186 -11.76 0.32 -21.07
CA GLY A 186 -12.11 1.72 -20.91
C GLY A 186 -12.58 2.12 -19.51
N TRP A 187 -12.44 1.24 -18.51
CA TRP A 187 -12.67 1.61 -17.13
C TRP A 187 -11.48 2.42 -16.58
N THR A 188 -11.71 3.17 -15.53
CA THR A 188 -10.65 3.89 -14.82
C THR A 188 -10.02 2.97 -13.78
N TYR A 189 -8.72 2.77 -13.87
CA TYR A 189 -7.92 2.01 -12.92
C TYR A 189 -7.54 2.87 -11.70
N VAL A 190 -7.62 2.30 -10.50
CA VAL A 190 -7.23 2.97 -9.24
C VAL A 190 -6.12 2.21 -8.53
N SER A 191 -6.25 0.88 -8.41
CA SER A 191 -5.22 0.03 -7.79
C SER A 191 -5.43 -1.45 -8.10
N ASP A 192 -4.38 -2.28 -7.91
CA ASP A 192 -4.44 -3.74 -8.14
C ASP A 192 -4.24 -4.60 -6.89
N ASP A 193 -3.58 -4.11 -5.86
CA ASP A 193 -3.16 -4.91 -4.70
C ASP A 193 -3.66 -4.35 -3.36
N GLY A 194 -3.81 -3.04 -3.25
CA GLY A 194 -4.26 -2.37 -2.04
C GLY A 194 -5.22 -1.24 -2.33
N ALA A 195 -6.36 -1.25 -1.67
CA ALA A 195 -7.29 -0.14 -1.59
C ALA A 195 -7.32 0.37 -0.15
N PHE A 196 -7.27 1.67 0.03
CA PHE A 196 -7.12 2.31 1.33
C PHE A 196 -8.32 3.22 1.58
N LEU A 197 -9.29 2.73 2.37
CA LEU A 197 -10.46 3.52 2.75
C LEU A 197 -10.04 4.72 3.59
N VAL A 198 -10.51 5.91 3.26
CA VAL A 198 -10.25 7.14 4.01
C VAL A 198 -11.13 7.14 5.25
N ARG A 199 -10.52 7.13 6.45
CA ARG A 199 -11.24 6.90 7.72
C ARG A 199 -12.24 7.99 8.09
N ASP A 200 -11.97 9.22 7.72
CA ASP A 200 -12.82 10.38 8.07
C ASP A 200 -13.90 10.66 7.02
N ARG A 201 -14.14 9.72 6.12
CA ARG A 201 -15.20 9.80 5.11
C ARG A 201 -16.23 8.71 5.30
N ALA A 202 -17.52 9.10 5.21
CA ALA A 202 -18.64 8.18 5.30
C ALA A 202 -19.07 7.58 3.95
N ASP A 203 -18.59 8.14 2.84
CA ASP A 203 -18.95 7.76 1.47
C ASP A 203 -18.13 6.57 0.93
N ARG A 204 -17.43 5.84 1.79
CA ARG A 204 -16.61 4.69 1.42
C ARG A 204 -15.51 5.02 0.39
N TYR A 205 -15.04 6.27 0.39
CA TYR A 205 -13.99 6.68 -0.53
C TYR A 205 -12.69 5.94 -0.23
N ALA A 206 -12.13 5.31 -1.25
CA ALA A 206 -10.87 4.59 -1.17
C ALA A 206 -9.86 5.17 -2.18
N VAL A 207 -8.61 5.23 -1.76
CA VAL A 207 -7.46 5.61 -2.61
C VAL A 207 -6.59 4.40 -2.90
N GLY A 208 -5.75 4.48 -3.92
CA GLY A 208 -4.81 3.43 -4.29
C GLY A 208 -3.55 3.96 -4.95
N ASP A 209 -2.74 3.06 -5.50
CA ASP A 209 -1.62 3.42 -6.38
C ASP A 209 -2.04 3.28 -7.85
N PRO A 210 -2.37 4.38 -8.52
CA PRO A 210 -2.79 4.35 -9.92
C PRO A 210 -1.63 4.32 -10.90
N HIS A 211 -0.37 4.38 -10.44
CA HIS A 211 0.80 4.58 -11.27
C HIS A 211 1.53 3.29 -11.63
N SER A 212 1.24 2.20 -10.92
CA SER A 212 1.84 0.89 -11.18
C SER A 212 0.82 -0.24 -11.12
N ILE A 213 1.04 -1.28 -11.95
CA ILE A 213 0.33 -2.56 -11.86
C ILE A 213 1.36 -3.66 -11.74
N ARG A 214 1.06 -4.62 -10.86
CA ARG A 214 1.91 -5.79 -10.67
C ARG A 214 1.24 -7.04 -11.17
N PHE A 215 1.94 -7.73 -12.06
CA PHE A 215 1.49 -8.98 -12.64
C PHE A 215 2.43 -10.13 -12.26
N ARG A 216 1.94 -11.33 -12.48
CA ARG A 216 2.80 -12.51 -12.54
C ARG A 216 3.64 -12.49 -13.80
N PRO A 217 4.77 -13.21 -13.83
CA PRO A 217 5.66 -13.25 -14.99
C PRO A 217 4.98 -13.73 -16.29
N ASP A 218 3.94 -14.57 -16.17
CA ASP A 218 3.17 -15.16 -17.26
C ASP A 218 2.04 -14.26 -17.80
N ALA A 219 1.92 -13.03 -17.30
CA ALA A 219 0.84 -12.12 -17.70
C ALA A 219 0.86 -11.78 -19.21
N GLY A 220 2.02 -11.85 -19.87
CA GLY A 220 2.15 -11.67 -21.31
C GLY A 220 1.38 -12.71 -22.14
N GLU A 221 1.06 -13.88 -21.58
CA GLU A 221 0.22 -14.89 -22.24
C GLU A 221 -1.25 -14.44 -22.33
N LEU A 222 -1.71 -13.64 -21.36
CA LEU A 222 -3.07 -13.09 -21.32
C LEU A 222 -3.16 -11.72 -22.00
N PHE A 223 -2.08 -10.94 -21.91
CA PHE A 223 -2.00 -9.57 -22.38
C PHE A 223 -0.72 -9.41 -23.23
N PRO A 224 -0.78 -9.59 -24.54
CA PRO A 224 0.40 -9.59 -25.42
C PRO A 224 1.25 -8.31 -25.32
N GLU A 225 0.65 -7.17 -24.99
CA GLU A 225 1.34 -5.91 -24.79
C GLU A 225 2.29 -5.92 -23.57
N LEU A 226 2.06 -6.82 -22.64
CA LEU A 226 2.93 -7.00 -21.47
C LEU A 226 4.18 -7.86 -21.75
N ALA A 227 4.19 -8.59 -22.86
CA ALA A 227 5.30 -9.49 -23.22
C ALA A 227 6.62 -8.76 -23.48
N VAL A 228 6.58 -7.44 -23.76
CA VAL A 228 7.78 -6.61 -23.96
C VAL A 228 8.48 -6.25 -22.63
N HIS A 229 7.81 -6.42 -21.50
CA HIS A 229 8.35 -6.09 -20.21
C HIS A 229 9.08 -7.29 -19.59
N VAL A 230 10.20 -7.05 -18.96
CA VAL A 230 11.01 -8.10 -18.33
C VAL A 230 10.65 -8.25 -16.85
N PRO A 231 10.26 -9.45 -16.40
CA PRO A 231 10.03 -9.68 -14.99
C PRO A 231 11.30 -9.45 -14.17
N THR A 232 11.13 -8.82 -12.99
CA THR A 232 12.22 -8.53 -12.08
C THR A 232 12.07 -9.32 -10.79
N VAL A 233 13.19 -9.66 -10.15
CA VAL A 233 13.20 -10.29 -8.83
C VAL A 233 12.89 -9.23 -7.78
N ARG A 234 11.79 -9.43 -7.05
CA ARG A 234 11.46 -8.59 -5.90
C ARG A 234 12.35 -8.90 -4.70
N PRO A 235 12.49 -7.99 -3.74
CA PRO A 235 13.26 -8.24 -2.52
C PRO A 235 12.86 -9.50 -1.75
N ASN A 236 11.63 -9.98 -1.89
CA ASN A 236 11.14 -11.23 -1.29
C ASN A 236 11.48 -12.48 -2.13
N GLY A 237 12.32 -12.36 -3.15
CA GLY A 237 12.74 -13.45 -4.04
C GLY A 237 11.71 -13.87 -5.09
N ARG A 238 10.52 -13.29 -5.10
CA ARG A 238 9.49 -13.62 -6.10
C ARG A 238 9.70 -12.81 -7.37
N MET A 239 9.53 -13.46 -8.52
CA MET A 239 9.46 -12.76 -9.80
C MET A 239 8.13 -12.03 -9.95
N ALA A 240 8.16 -10.80 -10.41
CA ALA A 240 6.98 -10.02 -10.76
C ALA A 240 7.27 -9.12 -11.96
N LEU A 241 6.23 -8.85 -12.73
CA LEU A 241 6.22 -7.84 -13.76
C LEU A 241 5.59 -6.59 -13.17
N GLU A 242 6.36 -5.53 -12.97
CA GLU A 242 5.87 -4.23 -12.52
C GLU A 242 5.86 -3.27 -13.70
N VAL A 243 4.68 -2.75 -14.05
CA VAL A 243 4.49 -1.92 -15.23
C VAL A 243 3.88 -0.58 -14.82
N CYS A 244 4.50 0.50 -15.28
CA CYS A 244 3.96 1.84 -15.09
C CYS A 244 2.72 2.05 -15.97
N THR A 245 1.59 2.45 -15.37
CA THR A 245 0.29 2.59 -16.04
C THR A 245 0.30 3.59 -17.20
N ARG A 246 1.14 4.64 -17.14
CA ARG A 246 1.30 5.60 -18.24
C ARG A 246 1.76 4.96 -19.55
N HIS A 247 2.41 3.81 -19.49
CA HIS A 247 2.86 3.07 -20.68
C HIS A 247 1.78 2.14 -21.24
N LEU A 248 0.67 1.99 -20.53
CA LEU A 248 -0.41 1.06 -20.90
C LEU A 248 -1.59 1.74 -21.60
N GLY A 249 -1.60 3.08 -21.67
CA GLY A 249 -2.66 3.83 -22.35
C GLY A 249 -4.05 3.68 -21.70
N ILE A 250 -4.11 3.42 -20.41
CA ILE A 250 -5.35 3.26 -19.64
C ILE A 250 -5.68 4.54 -18.85
N PHE A 251 -6.97 4.73 -18.56
CA PHE A 251 -7.40 5.80 -17.66
C PHE A 251 -7.08 5.42 -16.22
N THR A 252 -6.61 6.39 -15.44
CA THR A 252 -6.29 6.22 -14.02
C THR A 252 -6.90 7.31 -13.16
N ALA A 253 -7.17 6.99 -11.88
CA ALA A 253 -7.58 7.96 -10.87
C ALA A 253 -6.97 7.59 -9.51
N PRO A 254 -6.71 8.58 -8.63
CA PRO A 254 -6.11 8.32 -7.33
C PRO A 254 -7.06 7.63 -6.34
N GLY A 255 -8.37 7.65 -6.59
CA GLY A 255 -9.38 7.04 -5.74
C GLY A 255 -10.79 7.19 -6.26
N CYS A 256 -11.73 6.47 -5.65
CA CYS A 256 -13.17 6.60 -5.87
C CYS A 256 -13.97 6.11 -4.65
N ALA A 257 -15.27 6.44 -4.59
CA ALA A 257 -16.19 5.78 -3.66
C ALA A 257 -16.39 4.31 -4.08
N VAL A 258 -16.55 3.41 -3.11
CA VAL A 258 -16.79 1.98 -3.36
C VAL A 258 -18.29 1.71 -3.31
N ASP A 259 -18.88 1.44 -4.47
CA ASP A 259 -20.32 1.16 -4.61
C ASP A 259 -20.60 -0.34 -4.68
N HIS A 260 -19.66 -1.11 -5.21
CA HIS A 260 -19.73 -2.56 -5.30
C HIS A 260 -18.46 -3.20 -4.75
N VAL A 261 -18.62 -4.28 -3.98
CA VAL A 261 -17.53 -5.18 -3.58
C VAL A 261 -17.79 -6.53 -4.22
N VAL A 262 -16.85 -7.02 -5.02
CA VAL A 262 -16.97 -8.27 -5.76
C VAL A 262 -15.91 -9.25 -5.27
N PHE A 263 -16.35 -10.31 -4.62
CA PHE A 263 -15.50 -11.42 -4.18
C PHE A 263 -15.30 -12.39 -5.34
N LEU A 264 -14.05 -12.53 -5.77
CA LEU A 264 -13.67 -13.30 -6.95
C LEU A 264 -13.50 -14.79 -6.62
N ASP A 265 -14.11 -15.64 -7.45
CA ASP A 265 -13.98 -17.09 -7.44
C ASP A 265 -13.66 -17.54 -8.88
N ARG A 266 -12.36 -17.62 -9.20
CA ARG A 266 -11.92 -18.01 -10.54
C ARG A 266 -11.94 -19.51 -10.72
N GLU A 267 -12.71 -19.96 -11.70
CA GLU A 267 -12.86 -21.37 -12.07
C GLU A 267 -12.06 -21.69 -13.35
N HIS A 268 -11.76 -22.97 -13.58
CA HIS A 268 -11.08 -23.39 -14.82
C HIS A 268 -12.03 -23.46 -16.01
N ARG A 269 -13.33 -23.69 -15.77
CA ARG A 269 -14.39 -23.81 -16.80
C ARG A 269 -15.71 -23.32 -16.20
N GLY A 270 -16.59 -22.83 -17.05
CA GLY A 270 -17.92 -22.38 -16.66
C GLY A 270 -18.28 -21.02 -17.25
N THR A 271 -19.56 -20.70 -17.23
CA THR A 271 -20.09 -19.38 -17.58
C THR A 271 -19.93 -18.41 -16.42
N ALA A 272 -19.62 -17.15 -16.73
CA ALA A 272 -19.54 -16.11 -15.72
C ALA A 272 -20.91 -15.91 -15.07
N SER A 273 -20.93 -15.85 -13.74
CA SER A 273 -22.13 -15.62 -12.95
C SER A 273 -21.83 -14.72 -11.75
N VAL A 274 -22.82 -13.94 -11.34
CA VAL A 274 -22.76 -13.09 -10.16
C VAL A 274 -23.97 -13.40 -9.28
N GLN A 275 -23.73 -13.44 -7.97
CA GLN A 275 -24.77 -13.61 -6.96
C GLN A 275 -24.47 -12.73 -5.74
N SER A 276 -25.49 -12.41 -4.94
CA SER A 276 -25.29 -11.69 -3.69
C SER A 276 -24.33 -12.44 -2.77
N TYR A 277 -23.48 -11.69 -2.07
CA TYR A 277 -22.52 -12.25 -1.10
C TYR A 277 -22.94 -11.91 0.33
N PRO A 278 -22.97 -12.87 1.25
CA PRO A 278 -23.39 -12.65 2.62
C PRO A 278 -22.46 -11.67 3.38
N GLU A 279 -23.06 -10.76 4.16
CA GLU A 279 -22.33 -9.75 4.93
C GLU A 279 -21.38 -10.36 5.98
N ASP A 280 -21.78 -11.43 6.65
CA ASP A 280 -20.96 -12.14 7.63
C ASP A 280 -19.68 -12.69 6.98
N ARG A 281 -19.78 -13.26 5.79
CA ARG A 281 -18.64 -13.74 5.01
C ARG A 281 -17.71 -12.61 4.56
N ALA A 282 -18.28 -11.48 4.19
CA ALA A 282 -17.49 -10.30 3.85
C ALA A 282 -16.70 -9.77 5.06
N LEU A 283 -17.35 -9.73 6.22
CA LEU A 283 -16.70 -9.33 7.48
C LEU A 283 -15.58 -10.29 7.87
N ASP A 284 -15.79 -11.62 7.74
CA ASP A 284 -14.77 -12.63 8.00
C ASP A 284 -13.54 -12.43 7.08
N CYS A 285 -13.78 -12.15 5.80
CA CYS A 285 -12.71 -11.85 4.85
C CYS A 285 -11.90 -10.61 5.28
N TRP A 286 -12.57 -9.54 5.69
CA TRP A 286 -11.89 -8.31 6.10
C TRP A 286 -11.28 -8.37 7.50
N ALA A 287 -11.74 -9.27 8.39
CA ALA A 287 -11.17 -9.48 9.71
C ALA A 287 -9.75 -10.09 9.66
N GLN A 288 -9.39 -10.74 8.56
CA GLN A 288 -8.07 -11.33 8.36
C GLN A 288 -6.97 -10.28 8.17
N TYR A 289 -7.33 -9.03 7.82
CA TYR A 289 -6.34 -7.98 7.63
C TYR A 289 -5.78 -7.51 8.97
N THR A 290 -4.47 -7.70 9.14
CA THR A 290 -3.76 -7.26 10.33
C THR A 290 -3.83 -5.74 10.42
N CYS A 291 -4.39 -5.26 11.53
CA CYS A 291 -4.37 -3.84 11.88
C CYS A 291 -3.12 -3.57 12.71
N LEU A 292 -2.21 -2.75 12.20
CA LEU A 292 -1.13 -2.16 12.99
C LEU A 292 -1.66 -0.93 13.73
N GLY A 293 -0.94 -0.48 14.75
CA GLY A 293 -1.29 0.69 15.54
C GLY A 293 -1.94 0.36 16.89
N THR A 294 -2.30 1.40 17.62
CA THR A 294 -2.99 1.29 18.93
C THR A 294 -4.40 0.72 18.79
N GLY A 295 -4.99 0.30 19.91
CA GLY A 295 -6.36 -0.25 19.94
C GLY A 295 -7.40 0.69 19.34
N ASP A 296 -7.24 2.00 19.51
CA ASP A 296 -8.13 3.01 18.94
C ASP A 296 -8.01 3.09 17.42
N VAL A 297 -6.78 3.09 16.89
CA VAL A 297 -6.54 3.06 15.43
C VAL A 297 -7.09 1.78 14.82
N GLN A 298 -6.85 0.64 15.46
CA GLN A 298 -7.39 -0.65 15.00
C GLN A 298 -8.92 -0.66 15.01
N THR A 299 -9.55 -0.06 16.03
CA THR A 299 -11.00 0.06 16.13
C THR A 299 -11.55 0.96 15.04
N ALA A 300 -10.90 2.12 14.80
CA ALA A 300 -11.28 3.03 13.72
C ALA A 300 -11.16 2.36 12.34
N GLN A 301 -10.09 1.61 12.09
CA GLN A 301 -9.93 0.87 10.85
C GLN A 301 -10.99 -0.22 10.67
N ARG A 302 -11.31 -0.97 11.72
CA ARG A 302 -12.41 -1.96 11.67
C ARG A 302 -13.76 -1.30 11.38
N ARG A 303 -14.06 -0.18 12.06
CA ARG A 303 -15.29 0.59 11.83
C ARG A 303 -15.36 1.08 10.36
N CYS A 304 -14.27 1.61 9.85
CA CYS A 304 -14.20 2.09 8.47
C CYS A 304 -14.44 0.95 7.46
N ARG A 305 -13.82 -0.22 7.64
CA ARG A 305 -14.09 -1.37 6.77
C ARG A 305 -15.54 -1.84 6.81
N ARG A 306 -16.21 -1.72 7.97
CA ARG A 306 -17.64 -2.05 8.06
C ARG A 306 -18.53 -1.15 7.21
N LEU A 307 -18.08 0.06 6.84
CA LEU A 307 -18.82 0.90 5.89
C LEU A 307 -19.01 0.23 4.52
N LEU A 308 -18.10 -0.68 4.15
CA LEU A 308 -18.25 -1.45 2.90
C LEU A 308 -19.50 -2.36 2.88
N LEU A 309 -20.13 -2.65 4.03
CA LEU A 309 -21.42 -3.34 4.08
C LEU A 309 -22.56 -2.51 3.47
N GLN A 310 -22.38 -1.20 3.33
CA GLN A 310 -23.34 -0.32 2.64
C GLN A 310 -23.17 -0.35 1.12
N ALA A 311 -22.10 -0.97 0.61
CA ALA A 311 -21.95 -1.25 -0.80
C ALA A 311 -22.72 -2.51 -1.19
N SER A 312 -23.00 -2.69 -2.48
CA SER A 312 -23.56 -3.96 -2.97
C SER A 312 -22.49 -5.05 -2.94
N LEU A 313 -22.76 -6.15 -2.23
CA LEU A 313 -21.82 -7.25 -2.07
C LEU A 313 -22.14 -8.38 -3.03
N TRP A 314 -21.14 -8.80 -3.79
CA TRP A 314 -21.30 -9.82 -4.84
C TRP A 314 -20.25 -10.91 -4.72
N LYS A 315 -20.61 -12.14 -5.04
CA LYS A 315 -19.68 -13.20 -5.39
C LYS A 315 -19.73 -13.41 -6.90
N MET A 316 -18.58 -13.32 -7.57
CA MET A 316 -18.47 -13.56 -9.00
C MET A 316 -17.64 -14.79 -9.29
N ARG A 317 -18.23 -15.74 -10.03
CA ARG A 317 -17.53 -16.89 -10.61
C ARG A 317 -17.28 -16.61 -12.08
N TYR A 318 -16.07 -16.92 -12.55
CA TYR A 318 -15.71 -16.75 -13.95
C TYR A 318 -14.53 -17.61 -14.34
N SER A 319 -14.44 -17.93 -15.65
CA SER A 319 -13.29 -18.63 -16.23
C SER A 319 -12.56 -17.79 -17.29
N ARG A 320 -13.26 -16.89 -17.97
CA ARG A 320 -12.73 -16.00 -19.02
C ARG A 320 -12.87 -14.55 -18.60
N LEU A 321 -11.83 -13.76 -18.87
CA LEU A 321 -11.81 -12.33 -18.51
C LEU A 321 -12.88 -11.53 -19.25
N ASP A 322 -13.06 -11.75 -20.54
CA ASP A 322 -14.03 -11.01 -21.35
C ASP A 322 -15.48 -11.23 -20.83
N ASP A 323 -15.80 -12.46 -20.43
CA ASP A 323 -17.11 -12.78 -19.86
C ASP A 323 -17.30 -12.08 -18.51
N ALA A 324 -16.22 -12.02 -17.70
CA ALA A 324 -16.25 -11.35 -16.40
C ALA A 324 -16.43 -9.83 -16.56
N VAL A 325 -15.69 -9.19 -17.47
CA VAL A 325 -15.83 -7.75 -17.76
C VAL A 325 -17.24 -7.45 -18.26
N SER A 326 -17.74 -8.20 -19.25
CA SER A 326 -19.09 -8.01 -19.77
C SER A 326 -20.19 -8.21 -18.71
N LEU A 327 -19.98 -9.14 -17.75
CA LEU A 327 -20.92 -9.36 -16.65
C LEU A 327 -20.92 -8.16 -15.70
N LEU A 328 -19.74 -7.63 -15.35
CA LEU A 328 -19.59 -6.45 -14.50
C LEU A 328 -20.20 -5.19 -15.15
N GLU A 329 -20.04 -5.01 -16.46
CA GLU A 329 -20.66 -3.91 -17.19
C GLU A 329 -22.19 -3.95 -17.07
N ARG A 330 -22.79 -5.13 -17.33
CA ARG A 330 -24.23 -5.30 -17.16
C ARG A 330 -24.71 -5.05 -15.73
N LEU A 331 -23.93 -5.49 -14.73
CA LEU A 331 -24.24 -5.28 -13.32
C LEU A 331 -24.31 -3.79 -12.97
N ILE A 332 -23.33 -3.00 -13.45
CA ILE A 332 -23.28 -1.55 -13.19
C ILE A 332 -24.40 -0.83 -13.95
N ASP A 333 -24.59 -1.15 -15.23
CA ASP A 333 -25.60 -0.50 -16.07
C ASP A 333 -27.03 -0.71 -15.50
N GLN A 334 -27.31 -1.86 -14.91
CA GLN A 334 -28.59 -2.16 -14.22
C GLN A 334 -28.77 -1.33 -12.94
N THR A 335 -27.70 -1.12 -12.17
CA THR A 335 -27.79 -0.37 -10.91
C THR A 335 -27.88 1.14 -11.14
N THR A 336 -27.26 1.65 -12.20
CA THR A 336 -27.37 3.08 -12.59
C THR A 336 -28.71 3.43 -13.27
N SER A 337 -29.38 2.43 -13.86
CA SER A 337 -30.67 2.62 -14.56
C SER A 337 -31.88 2.57 -13.63
N SER A 338 -31.72 2.26 -12.35
CA SER A 338 -32.78 2.26 -11.35
C SER A 338 -32.75 3.57 -10.54
N PRO A 339 -33.46 4.64 -10.96
CA PRO A 339 -33.49 5.88 -10.22
C PRO A 339 -34.39 5.72 -8.99
N GLY A 340 -33.80 5.71 -7.79
CA GLY A 340 -34.54 6.06 -6.58
C GLY A 340 -35.08 4.90 -5.76
N GLY A 341 -34.26 4.43 -4.86
CA GLY A 341 -34.64 3.56 -3.75
C GLY A 341 -33.94 3.93 -2.44
N HIS A 342 -33.58 5.20 -2.26
CA HIS A 342 -33.15 5.71 -0.94
C HIS A 342 -34.21 6.66 -0.40
N GLY A 343 -35.28 6.06 0.08
CA GLY A 343 -36.31 6.70 0.86
C GLY A 343 -36.73 5.79 2.01
N ARG A 344 -36.07 5.91 3.10
CA ARG A 344 -36.56 6.00 4.51
C ARG A 344 -35.52 5.56 5.50
#